data_d1da80fdc003204a5a7c7435dda94393
#
_entry.id   d1da80fdc003204a5a7c7435dda94393
#
_cell.length_a   1.000
_cell.length_b   1.000
_cell.length_c   1.000
_cell.angle_alpha   90.00
_cell.angle_beta   90.00
_cell.angle_gamma   90.00
#
_symmetry.space_group_name_H-M   'P 1'
#
loop_
_entity.id
_entity.type
_entity.pdbx_description
1 polymer ?
#
loop_
_entity_poly.entity_id
_entity_poly.type
_entity_poly.pdbx_seq_one_letter_code
_entity_poly.pdbx_strand_id
1 'polypeptide(L)'
;MQKKINPRLYKPRIYGKIFFMLTKKILQQNYTLNRKFYQLKLPFDIDCIIPENDSVRLLSQFVEEMDLTRLYSTYFRIRENQVPPMNMLKIMLYGYMNGLYSSRDIETACRRDINFMFLLEGASPPDHSTFARFRSLHFAPCAEKILTEVTNFLYKIGEISGESIFIDGTKIEACANKYTFVWKKAITKNMAKLLTKIADLVKECEEFYGIKLIYKDKVQMKHVKKLRKKLYELKKLEGIEFVHGCGKKKTTLQKSIEKLEEYLLKFKEYNKKVYTCGNRNSYSKTDADATFMRMKEDAMKNGQLKPAYNVQHGVDAEYITWLTVGNQPTDTTTLIPFLKGMEENLNFKYLKIVADARYESEENYSFIEDNNQIAFIKPANYEISKTRKYKNDISRIENMDYDAESDLFICQNGKKLKMSGTKFVKSKTGYKSEKTIYICEDCSDCNYKNKCIKGNNSKIPLEERTKKFETSKKFNRQRKEDLTRIITDEGCLLRMNRSIQAEGSFAQLKHDMNFRRFMCRGQNNVLAESILLAVAHNINKLHNKIQANRTGKHLFELKKTA
;
A
#
# COMPACT_ATOMS: atom_id res chain seq x y z
N MET A 1 -45.27 -74.92 27.78
CA MET A 1 -44.14 -74.74 28.72
C MET A 1 -43.61 -73.34 28.66
N GLN A 2 -44.03 -72.44 29.48
CA GLN A 2 -43.52 -71.06 29.55
C GLN A 2 -42.34 -71.04 30.53
N LYS A 3 -41.13 -70.76 30.04
CA LYS A 3 -40.00 -70.53 30.93
C LYS A 3 -40.12 -69.12 31.52
N LYS A 4 -40.34 -69.03 32.79
CA LYS A 4 -40.27 -67.78 33.58
C LYS A 4 -38.83 -67.28 33.57
N ILE A 5 -38.58 -66.17 32.93
CA ILE A 5 -37.32 -65.46 33.01
C ILE A 5 -37.29 -64.63 34.30
N ASN A 6 -36.29 -64.92 35.12
CA ASN A 6 -36.08 -64.32 36.42
C ASN A 6 -35.67 -62.84 36.30
N PRO A 7 -36.42 -61.85 36.76
CA PRO A 7 -36.19 -60.41 36.49
C PRO A 7 -35.04 -59.79 37.29
N ARG A 8 -34.36 -60.52 38.14
CA ARG A 8 -33.39 -59.94 39.11
C ARG A 8 -31.95 -59.87 38.58
N LEU A 9 -31.60 -60.41 37.40
CA LEU A 9 -30.21 -60.46 36.93
C LEU A 9 -29.85 -59.45 35.82
N TYR A 10 -30.78 -58.61 35.37
CA TYR A 10 -30.53 -57.75 34.25
C TYR A 10 -30.46 -56.23 34.52
N LYS A 11 -30.84 -55.78 35.72
CA LYS A 11 -30.95 -54.33 35.98
C LYS A 11 -29.61 -53.56 36.22
N PRO A 12 -28.60 -54.06 36.93
CA PRO A 12 -27.43 -53.23 37.21
C PRO A 12 -26.46 -53.03 36.04
N ARG A 13 -26.36 -54.02 35.12
CA ARG A 13 -25.42 -53.92 33.99
C ARG A 13 -25.86 -52.97 32.89
N ILE A 14 -27.16 -52.81 32.67
CA ILE A 14 -27.67 -51.91 31.61
C ILE A 14 -27.58 -50.45 32.08
N TYR A 15 -27.91 -50.17 33.34
CA TYR A 15 -27.80 -48.80 33.89
C TYR A 15 -26.33 -48.34 34.00
N GLY A 16 -25.44 -49.21 34.45
CA GLY A 16 -24.02 -48.90 34.52
C GLY A 16 -23.37 -48.70 33.14
N LYS A 17 -23.74 -49.50 32.12
CA LYS A 17 -23.27 -49.30 30.75
C LYS A 17 -23.82 -48.04 30.09
N ILE A 18 -25.08 -47.70 30.35
CA ILE A 18 -25.72 -46.49 29.83
C ILE A 18 -25.12 -45.27 30.51
N PHE A 19 -24.91 -45.30 31.82
CA PHE A 19 -24.30 -44.21 32.58
C PHE A 19 -22.83 -44.01 32.19
N PHE A 20 -22.06 -45.08 32.00
CA PHE A 20 -20.67 -45.02 31.54
C PHE A 20 -20.54 -44.61 30.08
N MET A 21 -21.50 -44.93 29.21
CA MET A 21 -21.57 -44.40 27.84
C MET A 21 -21.97 -42.93 27.83
N LEU A 22 -22.83 -42.46 28.71
CA LEU A 22 -23.23 -41.06 28.82
C LEU A 22 -22.07 -40.17 29.30
N THR A 23 -21.33 -40.61 30.32
CA THR A 23 -20.18 -39.86 30.84
C THR A 23 -19.03 -39.81 29.83
N LYS A 24 -18.76 -40.88 29.09
CA LYS A 24 -17.76 -40.87 27.98
C LYS A 24 -18.17 -39.95 26.84
N LYS A 25 -19.46 -39.79 26.54
CA LYS A 25 -19.93 -38.91 25.47
C LYS A 25 -19.89 -37.43 25.83
N ILE A 26 -19.97 -37.07 27.09
CA ILE A 26 -19.82 -35.69 27.56
C ILE A 26 -18.41 -35.18 27.35
N LEU A 27 -17.40 -36.06 27.41
CA LEU A 27 -15.99 -35.72 27.19
C LEU A 27 -15.54 -35.84 25.72
N GLN A 28 -16.45 -36.08 24.78
CA GLN A 28 -16.17 -36.16 23.35
C GLN A 28 -16.36 -34.81 22.67
N GLN A 29 -15.65 -34.61 21.59
CA GLN A 29 -15.79 -33.38 20.79
C GLN A 29 -17.17 -33.20 20.13
N ASN A 30 -17.95 -34.30 19.98
CA ASN A 30 -19.31 -34.30 19.45
C ASN A 30 -20.34 -34.44 20.54
N TYR A 31 -21.11 -33.39 20.81
CA TYR A 31 -22.12 -33.32 21.91
C TYR A 31 -23.52 -33.71 21.47
N THR A 32 -23.71 -34.48 20.43
CA THR A 32 -25.03 -34.94 19.96
C THR A 32 -25.63 -35.99 20.87
N LEU A 33 -26.03 -35.57 22.07
CA LEU A 33 -26.64 -36.48 23.07
C LEU A 33 -28.15 -36.40 23.11
N ASN A 34 -28.78 -35.50 22.41
CA ASN A 34 -30.21 -35.33 22.52
C ASN A 34 -30.94 -36.31 21.61
N ARG A 35 -31.25 -37.48 22.16
CA ARG A 35 -32.14 -38.46 21.56
C ARG A 35 -33.62 -38.13 21.82
N LYS A 36 -34.01 -36.88 21.71
CA LYS A 36 -35.43 -36.56 21.63
C LYS A 36 -35.89 -36.85 20.21
N PHE A 37 -36.81 -37.75 20.11
CA PHE A 37 -37.23 -38.53 18.95
C PHE A 37 -38.01 -37.78 17.87
N TYR A 38 -37.90 -36.47 17.79
CA TYR A 38 -38.58 -35.66 16.77
C TYR A 38 -37.60 -34.80 16.02
N GLN A 39 -36.81 -35.44 15.16
CA GLN A 39 -36.20 -34.73 14.08
C GLN A 39 -37.09 -34.96 12.86
N LEU A 40 -38.07 -34.12 12.67
CA LEU A 40 -38.63 -33.86 11.37
C LEU A 40 -37.49 -33.29 10.53
N LYS A 41 -36.88 -34.09 9.70
CA LYS A 41 -36.06 -33.61 8.56
C LYS A 41 -37.05 -33.04 7.56
N LEU A 42 -37.58 -31.85 7.83
CA LEU A 42 -38.11 -31.03 6.77
C LEU A 42 -36.93 -30.67 5.87
N PRO A 43 -36.99 -30.89 4.57
CA PRO A 43 -36.05 -30.30 3.64
C PRO A 43 -36.27 -28.78 3.69
N PHE A 44 -35.53 -28.09 4.57
CA PHE A 44 -35.49 -26.64 4.55
C PHE A 44 -34.75 -26.26 3.28
N ASP A 45 -35.48 -25.72 2.33
CA ASP A 45 -34.89 -25.00 1.22
C ASP A 45 -34.42 -23.64 1.76
N ILE A 46 -33.10 -23.52 1.92
CA ILE A 46 -32.47 -22.29 2.40
C ILE A 46 -32.83 -21.11 1.51
N ASP A 47 -33.06 -21.37 0.24
CA ASP A 47 -33.47 -20.37 -0.74
C ASP A 47 -34.80 -19.70 -0.39
N CYS A 48 -35.75 -20.44 0.18
CA CYS A 48 -37.03 -19.88 0.61
C CYS A 48 -36.93 -18.98 1.86
N ILE A 49 -35.84 -19.06 2.63
CA ILE A 49 -35.67 -18.30 3.88
C ILE A 49 -35.01 -16.94 3.61
N ILE A 50 -34.13 -16.86 2.60
CA ILE A 50 -33.41 -15.64 2.27
C ILE A 50 -34.34 -14.71 1.46
N PRO A 51 -34.51 -13.44 1.88
CA PRO A 51 -35.31 -12.47 1.12
C PRO A 51 -34.87 -12.34 -0.35
N GLU A 52 -35.81 -12.10 -1.25
CA GLU A 52 -35.51 -11.96 -2.68
C GLU A 52 -34.57 -10.77 -2.97
N ASN A 53 -34.63 -9.75 -2.14
CA ASN A 53 -33.80 -8.54 -2.25
C ASN A 53 -32.56 -8.56 -1.36
N ASP A 54 -32.14 -9.72 -0.84
CA ASP A 54 -30.90 -9.80 -0.04
C ASP A 54 -29.65 -9.63 -0.93
N SER A 55 -28.66 -8.95 -0.38
CA SER A 55 -27.38 -8.67 -1.06
C SER A 55 -26.60 -9.93 -1.45
N VAL A 56 -26.82 -11.06 -0.76
CA VAL A 56 -26.19 -12.35 -1.07
C VAL A 56 -26.63 -12.88 -2.44
N ARG A 57 -27.89 -12.63 -2.83
CA ARG A 57 -28.42 -13.03 -4.15
C ARG A 57 -27.77 -12.21 -5.26
N LEU A 58 -27.68 -10.90 -5.07
CA LEU A 58 -26.99 -10.02 -6.02
C LEU A 58 -25.52 -10.45 -6.16
N LEU A 59 -24.83 -10.71 -5.06
CA LEU A 59 -23.45 -11.20 -5.08
C LEU A 59 -23.33 -12.52 -5.86
N SER A 60 -24.22 -13.49 -5.60
CA SER A 60 -24.17 -14.80 -6.26
C SER A 60 -24.31 -14.64 -7.77
N GLN A 61 -25.35 -13.94 -8.22
CA GLN A 61 -25.59 -13.66 -9.63
C GLN A 61 -24.42 -12.88 -10.26
N PHE A 62 -23.93 -11.84 -9.58
CA PHE A 62 -22.84 -11.02 -10.07
C PHE A 62 -21.56 -11.85 -10.34
N VAL A 63 -21.19 -12.74 -9.42
CA VAL A 63 -20.01 -13.59 -9.56
C VAL A 63 -20.20 -14.68 -10.62
N GLU A 64 -21.43 -15.19 -10.80
CA GLU A 64 -21.76 -16.18 -11.84
C GLU A 64 -21.63 -15.61 -13.26
N GLU A 65 -21.86 -14.32 -13.45
CA GLU A 65 -21.73 -13.64 -14.75
C GLU A 65 -20.26 -13.26 -15.08
N MET A 66 -19.33 -13.41 -14.13
CA MET A 66 -17.91 -13.05 -14.34
C MET A 66 -17.12 -14.14 -15.06
N ASP A 67 -16.15 -13.73 -15.89
CA ASP A 67 -15.12 -14.65 -16.38
C ASP A 67 -14.11 -14.99 -15.28
N LEU A 68 -14.25 -16.19 -14.73
CA LEU A 68 -13.36 -16.73 -13.70
C LEU A 68 -12.29 -17.70 -14.24
N THR A 69 -12.07 -17.75 -15.55
CA THR A 69 -11.08 -18.63 -16.19
C THR A 69 -9.70 -18.52 -15.55
N ARG A 70 -9.25 -17.31 -15.25
CA ARG A 70 -7.96 -17.08 -14.57
C ARG A 70 -7.94 -17.64 -13.14
N LEU A 71 -9.03 -17.54 -12.39
CA LEU A 71 -9.12 -18.12 -11.05
C LEU A 71 -9.05 -19.63 -11.12
N TYR A 72 -9.80 -20.26 -12.02
CA TYR A 72 -9.78 -21.70 -12.21
C TYR A 72 -8.41 -22.20 -12.68
N SER A 73 -7.69 -21.45 -13.50
CA SER A 73 -6.33 -21.81 -13.97
C SER A 73 -5.28 -21.85 -12.86
N THR A 74 -5.54 -21.27 -11.69
CA THR A 74 -4.65 -21.37 -10.54
C THR A 74 -4.72 -22.72 -9.82
N TYR A 75 -5.73 -23.54 -10.15
CA TYR A 75 -5.91 -24.85 -9.56
C TYR A 75 -5.35 -25.93 -10.49
N PHE A 76 -4.39 -26.71 -9.99
CA PHE A 76 -3.89 -27.87 -10.73
C PHE A 76 -4.95 -28.96 -10.82
N ARG A 77 -5.73 -29.18 -9.75
CA ARG A 77 -6.82 -30.16 -9.67
C ARG A 77 -7.86 -29.69 -8.64
N ILE A 78 -9.13 -29.74 -9.01
CA ILE A 78 -10.26 -29.53 -8.08
C ILE A 78 -10.68 -30.91 -7.60
N ARG A 79 -10.74 -31.14 -6.29
CA ARG A 79 -11.18 -32.39 -5.67
C ARG A 79 -12.70 -32.42 -5.60
N GLU A 80 -13.30 -33.58 -5.70
CA GLU A 80 -14.76 -33.77 -5.68
C GLU A 80 -15.44 -33.18 -4.44
N ASN A 81 -14.80 -33.30 -3.27
CA ASN A 81 -15.33 -32.76 -2.00
C ASN A 81 -14.78 -31.36 -1.64
N GLN A 82 -14.20 -30.68 -2.59
CA GLN A 82 -13.69 -29.31 -2.39
C GLN A 82 -14.74 -28.30 -2.83
N VAL A 83 -14.93 -27.25 -2.00
CA VAL A 83 -15.76 -26.10 -2.40
C VAL A 83 -15.22 -25.53 -3.72
N PRO A 84 -16.06 -25.35 -4.74
CA PRO A 84 -15.63 -24.81 -6.03
C PRO A 84 -14.96 -23.44 -5.91
N PRO A 85 -14.01 -23.09 -6.79
CA PRO A 85 -13.34 -21.79 -6.76
C PRO A 85 -14.29 -20.58 -6.80
N MET A 86 -15.38 -20.67 -7.55
CA MET A 86 -16.42 -19.65 -7.63
C MET A 86 -17.09 -19.45 -6.27
N ASN A 87 -17.51 -20.52 -5.61
CA ASN A 87 -18.15 -20.46 -4.30
C ASN A 87 -17.18 -19.94 -3.22
N MET A 88 -15.88 -20.33 -3.29
CA MET A 88 -14.85 -19.75 -2.43
C MET A 88 -14.72 -18.24 -2.62
N LEU A 89 -14.81 -17.75 -3.86
CA LEU A 89 -14.80 -16.31 -4.14
C LEU A 89 -16.06 -15.62 -3.60
N LYS A 90 -17.25 -16.19 -3.85
CA LYS A 90 -18.52 -15.67 -3.32
C LYS A 90 -18.48 -15.55 -1.79
N ILE A 91 -18.03 -16.60 -1.09
CA ILE A 91 -17.92 -16.63 0.38
C ILE A 91 -16.93 -15.57 0.89
N MET A 92 -15.76 -15.45 0.24
CA MET A 92 -14.78 -14.44 0.61
C MET A 92 -15.33 -13.02 0.43
N LEU A 93 -15.95 -12.74 -0.71
CA LEU A 93 -16.54 -11.43 -0.98
C LEU A 93 -17.67 -11.12 -0.01
N TYR A 94 -18.57 -12.07 0.26
CA TYR A 94 -19.66 -11.87 1.21
C TYR A 94 -19.14 -11.63 2.64
N GLY A 95 -18.08 -12.32 3.04
CA GLY A 95 -17.38 -12.04 4.30
C GLY A 95 -16.90 -10.60 4.38
N TYR A 96 -16.23 -10.12 3.32
CA TYR A 96 -15.75 -8.74 3.26
C TYR A 96 -16.89 -7.71 3.19
N MET A 97 -18.01 -8.00 2.51
CA MET A 97 -19.21 -7.16 2.50
C MET A 97 -19.78 -6.94 3.91
N ASN A 98 -19.65 -7.94 4.78
CA ASN A 98 -20.15 -7.94 6.15
C ASN A 98 -19.07 -7.65 7.21
N GLY A 99 -17.88 -7.16 6.81
CA GLY A 99 -16.80 -6.80 7.74
C GLY A 99 -16.08 -8.00 8.38
N LEU A 100 -16.24 -9.20 7.83
CA LEU A 100 -15.54 -10.41 8.28
C LEU A 100 -14.24 -10.60 7.47
N TYR A 101 -13.11 -10.20 8.04
CA TYR A 101 -11.81 -10.22 7.36
C TYR A 101 -10.94 -11.40 7.78
N SER A 102 -11.14 -11.90 8.99
CA SER A 102 -10.41 -13.04 9.53
C SER A 102 -10.90 -14.34 8.90
N SER A 103 -10.00 -15.18 8.45
CA SER A 103 -10.35 -16.51 7.91
C SER A 103 -11.10 -17.38 8.93
N ARG A 104 -10.87 -17.17 10.26
CA ARG A 104 -11.58 -17.88 11.31
C ARG A 104 -13.02 -17.39 11.49
N ASP A 105 -13.24 -16.09 11.33
CA ASP A 105 -14.58 -15.51 11.41
C ASP A 105 -15.43 -15.98 10.23
N ILE A 106 -14.83 -16.02 9.02
CA ILE A 106 -15.48 -16.56 7.81
C ILE A 106 -15.79 -18.05 7.98
N GLU A 107 -14.87 -18.87 8.50
CA GLU A 107 -15.14 -20.27 8.83
C GLU A 107 -16.31 -20.42 9.82
N THR A 108 -16.34 -19.57 10.84
CA THR A 108 -17.41 -19.58 11.85
C THR A 108 -18.76 -19.17 11.23
N ALA A 109 -18.75 -18.15 10.36
CA ALA A 109 -19.94 -17.72 9.64
C ALA A 109 -20.48 -18.82 8.71
N CYS A 110 -19.63 -19.51 7.97
CA CYS A 110 -20.00 -20.65 7.13
C CYS A 110 -20.72 -21.78 7.91
N ARG A 111 -20.51 -21.86 9.22
CA ARG A 111 -21.15 -22.88 10.09
C ARG A 111 -22.43 -22.39 10.77
N ARG A 112 -22.70 -21.07 10.78
CA ARG A 112 -23.75 -20.49 11.65
C ARG A 112 -24.71 -19.56 10.92
N ASP A 113 -24.30 -19.01 9.77
CA ASP A 113 -25.05 -18.02 9.03
C ASP A 113 -25.67 -18.64 7.77
N ILE A 114 -26.97 -18.42 7.60
CA ILE A 114 -27.78 -19.00 6.52
C ILE A 114 -27.29 -18.50 5.15
N ASN A 115 -26.90 -17.23 5.02
CA ASN A 115 -26.44 -16.66 3.77
C ASN A 115 -25.09 -17.29 3.33
N PHE A 116 -24.19 -17.60 4.30
CA PHE A 116 -22.98 -18.34 4.00
C PHE A 116 -23.25 -19.81 3.63
N MET A 117 -24.25 -20.43 4.28
CA MET A 117 -24.69 -21.79 3.93
C MET A 117 -25.30 -21.85 2.52
N PHE A 118 -26.03 -20.81 2.11
CA PHE A 118 -26.54 -20.65 0.76
C PHE A 118 -25.39 -20.62 -0.26
N LEU A 119 -24.34 -19.82 -0.01
CA LEU A 119 -23.16 -19.74 -0.88
C LEU A 119 -22.32 -21.03 -0.91
N LEU A 120 -22.44 -21.90 0.10
CA LEU A 120 -21.78 -23.21 0.13
C LEU A 120 -22.46 -24.25 -0.77
N GLU A 121 -23.73 -24.03 -1.12
CA GLU A 121 -24.50 -24.97 -1.98
C GLU A 121 -24.44 -26.43 -1.51
N GLY A 122 -24.56 -26.63 -0.19
CA GLY A 122 -24.49 -27.96 0.42
C GLY A 122 -23.08 -28.52 0.67
N ALA A 123 -22.04 -27.84 0.23
CA ALA A 123 -20.65 -28.24 0.52
C ALA A 123 -20.31 -28.04 2.01
N SER A 124 -19.40 -28.87 2.52
CA SER A 124 -18.90 -28.74 3.90
C SER A 124 -18.12 -27.43 4.08
N PRO A 125 -18.34 -26.69 5.19
CA PRO A 125 -17.63 -25.45 5.48
C PRO A 125 -16.10 -25.64 5.46
N PRO A 126 -15.36 -24.87 4.66
CA PRO A 126 -13.90 -24.92 4.63
C PRO A 126 -13.28 -24.46 5.95
N ASP A 127 -12.14 -25.01 6.27
CA ASP A 127 -11.31 -24.59 7.40
C ASP A 127 -10.63 -23.24 7.11
N HIS A 128 -10.33 -22.48 8.15
CA HIS A 128 -9.68 -21.16 8.05
C HIS A 128 -8.35 -21.17 7.27
N SER A 129 -7.60 -22.26 7.31
CA SER A 129 -6.35 -22.38 6.54
C SER A 129 -6.62 -22.48 5.04
N THR A 130 -7.77 -23.05 4.65
CA THR A 130 -8.22 -23.11 3.26
C THR A 130 -8.56 -21.72 2.73
N PHE A 131 -9.26 -20.89 3.50
CA PHE A 131 -9.52 -19.49 3.15
C PHE A 131 -8.22 -18.67 3.03
N ALA A 132 -7.28 -18.86 3.96
CA ALA A 132 -5.99 -18.18 3.91
C ALA A 132 -5.18 -18.59 2.67
N ARG A 133 -5.17 -19.88 2.31
CA ARG A 133 -4.54 -20.41 1.08
C ARG A 133 -5.25 -19.92 -0.18
N PHE A 134 -6.59 -19.92 -0.20
CA PHE A 134 -7.35 -19.38 -1.32
C PHE A 134 -6.94 -17.94 -1.61
N ARG A 135 -6.93 -17.06 -0.62
CA ARG A 135 -6.55 -15.66 -0.77
C ARG A 135 -5.14 -15.48 -1.34
N SER A 136 -4.15 -16.21 -0.81
CA SER A 136 -2.74 -16.01 -1.18
C SER A 136 -2.30 -16.77 -2.42
N LEU A 137 -2.81 -18.00 -2.67
CA LEU A 137 -2.34 -18.86 -3.75
C LEU A 137 -3.23 -18.84 -4.98
N HIS A 138 -4.53 -18.59 -4.81
CA HIS A 138 -5.50 -18.65 -5.90
C HIS A 138 -6.01 -17.26 -6.28
N PHE A 139 -6.44 -16.46 -5.32
CA PHE A 139 -6.99 -15.14 -5.60
C PHE A 139 -5.89 -14.11 -5.93
N ALA A 140 -4.80 -14.03 -5.16
CA ALA A 140 -3.78 -13.00 -5.34
C ALA A 140 -3.17 -12.96 -6.76
N PRO A 141 -2.90 -14.11 -7.45
CA PRO A 141 -2.39 -14.09 -8.81
C PRO A 141 -3.37 -13.57 -9.87
N CYS A 142 -4.67 -13.54 -9.60
CA CYS A 142 -5.71 -13.10 -10.53
C CYS A 142 -6.52 -11.89 -10.04
N ALA A 143 -6.17 -11.33 -8.90
CA ALA A 143 -6.95 -10.27 -8.24
C ALA A 143 -7.19 -9.06 -9.14
N GLU A 144 -6.15 -8.53 -9.81
CA GLU A 144 -6.29 -7.38 -10.72
C GLU A 144 -7.23 -7.68 -11.89
N LYS A 145 -7.20 -8.91 -12.43
CA LYS A 145 -8.14 -9.32 -13.49
C LYS A 145 -9.58 -9.38 -13.00
N ILE A 146 -9.79 -9.88 -11.78
CA ILE A 146 -11.13 -9.89 -11.17
C ILE A 146 -11.66 -8.46 -10.98
N LEU A 147 -10.82 -7.52 -10.51
CA LEU A 147 -11.21 -6.12 -10.43
C LEU A 147 -11.52 -5.54 -11.82
N THR A 148 -10.72 -5.88 -12.83
CA THR A 148 -10.96 -5.49 -14.23
C THR A 148 -12.32 -5.98 -14.73
N GLU A 149 -12.65 -7.26 -14.51
CA GLU A 149 -13.95 -7.82 -14.91
C GLU A 149 -15.12 -7.11 -14.22
N VAL A 150 -15.01 -6.86 -12.90
CA VAL A 150 -16.01 -6.10 -12.15
C VAL A 150 -16.19 -4.69 -12.73
N THR A 151 -15.09 -3.99 -13.03
CA THR A 151 -15.14 -2.63 -13.57
C THR A 151 -15.72 -2.59 -14.97
N ASN A 152 -15.31 -3.50 -15.85
CA ASN A 152 -15.84 -3.61 -17.20
C ASN A 152 -17.34 -3.99 -17.20
N PHE A 153 -17.78 -4.83 -16.26
CA PHE A 153 -19.19 -5.15 -16.07
C PHE A 153 -19.99 -3.90 -15.65
N LEU A 154 -19.50 -3.13 -14.65
CA LEU A 154 -20.14 -1.89 -14.22
C LEU A 154 -20.23 -0.86 -15.35
N TYR A 155 -19.20 -0.78 -16.20
CA TYR A 155 -19.21 0.06 -17.39
C TYR A 155 -20.25 -0.40 -18.41
N LYS A 156 -20.33 -1.71 -18.68
CA LYS A 156 -21.28 -2.32 -19.62
C LYS A 156 -22.74 -2.08 -19.22
N ILE A 157 -23.04 -2.13 -17.92
CA ILE A 157 -24.41 -1.88 -17.42
C ILE A 157 -24.73 -0.40 -17.22
N GLY A 158 -23.79 0.52 -17.50
CA GLY A 158 -23.98 1.97 -17.41
C GLY A 158 -23.93 2.53 -15.97
N GLU A 159 -23.41 1.78 -15.00
CA GLU A 159 -23.25 2.25 -13.62
C GLU A 159 -22.06 3.18 -13.44
N ILE A 160 -21.04 3.10 -14.29
CA ILE A 160 -19.92 4.04 -14.36
C ILE A 160 -19.87 4.72 -15.73
N SER A 161 -19.39 5.96 -15.75
CA SER A 161 -19.37 6.77 -16.97
C SER A 161 -18.19 6.45 -17.89
N GLY A 162 -17.06 6.08 -17.33
CA GLY A 162 -15.79 5.94 -18.06
C GLY A 162 -15.19 7.28 -18.55
N GLU A 163 -15.78 8.44 -18.19
CA GLU A 163 -15.34 9.76 -18.63
C GLU A 163 -14.37 10.41 -17.66
N SER A 164 -14.72 10.43 -16.38
CA SER A 164 -13.96 11.09 -15.32
C SER A 164 -13.59 10.13 -14.23
N ILE A 165 -12.32 10.09 -13.82
CA ILE A 165 -11.87 9.30 -12.67
C ILE A 165 -11.41 10.21 -11.53
N PHE A 166 -11.90 9.91 -10.32
CA PHE A 166 -11.56 10.62 -9.09
C PHE A 166 -10.52 9.84 -8.31
N ILE A 167 -9.31 10.42 -8.19
CA ILE A 167 -8.17 9.73 -7.58
C ILE A 167 -7.85 10.35 -6.22
N ASP A 168 -7.70 9.49 -5.21
CA ASP A 168 -7.18 9.85 -3.88
C ASP A 168 -6.40 8.68 -3.29
N GLY A 169 -5.56 9.00 -2.30
CA GLY A 169 -4.71 8.04 -1.60
C GLY A 169 -4.90 8.04 -0.09
N THR A 170 -4.86 6.86 0.50
CA THR A 170 -4.88 6.72 1.95
C THR A 170 -3.84 5.74 2.45
N LYS A 171 -3.43 5.93 3.71
CA LYS A 171 -2.52 5.01 4.40
C LYS A 171 -3.32 4.04 5.26
N ILE A 172 -3.07 2.74 5.09
CA ILE A 172 -3.68 1.68 5.89
C ILE A 172 -2.57 0.94 6.62
N GLU A 173 -2.79 0.64 7.91
CA GLU A 173 -1.81 -0.04 8.77
C GLU A 173 -1.52 -1.46 8.26
N ALA A 174 -0.25 -1.84 8.19
CA ALA A 174 0.19 -3.18 7.80
C ALA A 174 0.04 -4.19 8.95
N CYS A 175 -0.07 -5.47 8.62
CA CYS A 175 0.01 -6.57 9.58
C CYS A 175 1.44 -6.75 10.08
N ALA A 176 1.98 -5.73 10.75
CA ALA A 176 3.36 -5.71 11.19
C ALA A 176 3.52 -5.16 12.61
N ASN A 177 4.61 -5.56 13.27
CA ASN A 177 4.91 -5.05 14.60
C ASN A 177 5.47 -3.62 14.49
N LYS A 178 4.83 -2.67 15.15
CA LYS A 178 5.20 -1.25 15.16
C LYS A 178 6.54 -0.94 15.84
N TYR A 179 7.09 -1.86 16.62
CA TYR A 179 8.35 -1.68 17.33
C TYR A 179 9.57 -2.29 16.62
N THR A 180 9.35 -3.10 15.58
CA THR A 180 10.43 -3.76 14.82
C THR A 180 10.76 -3.01 13.53
N PHE A 181 11.28 -1.80 13.68
CA PHE A 181 11.64 -0.94 12.54
C PHE A 181 13.12 -1.04 12.17
N VAL A 182 13.42 -0.80 10.93
CA VAL A 182 14.77 -0.66 10.37
C VAL A 182 14.85 0.65 9.59
N TRP A 183 15.72 1.57 10.04
CA TRP A 183 15.92 2.88 9.42
C TRP A 183 17.14 2.90 8.52
N LYS A 184 16.99 3.32 7.26
CA LYS A 184 18.07 3.42 6.28
C LYS A 184 19.24 4.30 6.80
N LYS A 185 18.91 5.45 7.40
CA LYS A 185 19.91 6.37 7.98
C LYS A 185 20.76 5.69 9.09
N ALA A 186 20.14 4.87 9.94
CA ALA A 186 20.85 4.13 10.98
C ALA A 186 21.76 3.04 10.38
N ILE A 187 21.27 2.31 9.37
CA ILE A 187 22.08 1.30 8.68
C ILE A 187 23.30 1.96 8.03
N THR A 188 23.10 3.06 7.29
CA THR A 188 24.20 3.79 6.62
C THR A 188 25.24 4.27 7.63
N LYS A 189 24.82 4.83 8.78
CA LYS A 189 25.72 5.25 9.86
C LYS A 189 26.50 4.06 10.45
N ASN A 190 25.81 2.95 10.71
CA ASN A 190 26.44 1.75 11.28
C ASN A 190 27.37 1.06 10.26
N MET A 191 26.99 1.06 8.98
CA MET A 191 27.84 0.57 7.90
C MET A 191 29.14 1.38 7.79
N ALA A 192 29.07 2.72 7.87
CA ALA A 192 30.24 3.58 7.85
C ALA A 192 31.19 3.25 9.01
N LYS A 193 30.64 3.13 10.24
CA LYS A 193 31.43 2.72 11.41
C LYS A 193 32.05 1.32 11.27
N LEU A 194 31.32 0.38 10.64
CA LEU A 194 31.84 -0.96 10.38
C LEU A 194 32.98 -0.93 9.38
N LEU A 195 32.87 -0.13 8.32
CA LEU A 195 33.92 0.02 7.30
C LEU A 195 35.20 0.62 7.90
N THR A 196 35.09 1.59 8.82
CA THR A 196 36.24 2.12 9.56
C THR A 196 36.93 1.01 10.38
N LYS A 197 36.16 0.24 11.15
CA LYS A 197 36.70 -0.89 11.95
C LYS A 197 37.35 -1.97 11.07
N ILE A 198 36.80 -2.22 9.88
CA ILE A 198 37.42 -3.16 8.93
C ILE A 198 38.73 -2.58 8.38
N ALA A 199 38.79 -1.28 8.08
CA ALA A 199 40.02 -0.63 7.62
C ALA A 199 41.12 -0.68 8.69
N ASP A 200 40.76 -0.45 9.96
CA ASP A 200 41.70 -0.57 11.08
C ASP A 200 42.24 -2.01 11.22
N LEU A 201 41.34 -3.02 11.14
CA LEU A 201 41.74 -4.43 11.17
C LEU A 201 42.63 -4.83 9.97
N VAL A 202 42.40 -4.25 8.80
CA VAL A 202 43.27 -4.47 7.62
C VAL A 202 44.68 -3.95 7.89
N LYS A 203 44.81 -2.76 8.50
CA LYS A 203 46.11 -2.19 8.90
C LYS A 203 46.78 -3.06 9.96
N GLU A 204 46.07 -3.47 11.03
CA GLU A 204 46.56 -4.42 12.01
C GLU A 204 47.12 -5.70 11.36
N CYS A 205 46.38 -6.24 10.37
CA CYS A 205 46.81 -7.45 9.65
C CYS A 205 48.02 -7.21 8.72
N GLU A 206 48.18 -6.01 8.17
CA GLU A 206 49.38 -5.64 7.40
C GLU A 206 50.62 -5.54 8.30
N GLU A 207 50.46 -4.91 9.45
CA GLU A 207 51.55 -4.74 10.43
C GLU A 207 52.02 -6.07 11.06
N PHE A 208 51.07 -6.92 11.51
CA PHE A 208 51.38 -8.16 12.22
C PHE A 208 51.71 -9.35 11.31
N TYR A 209 51.09 -9.39 10.10
CA TYR A 209 51.20 -10.58 9.22
C TYR A 209 51.74 -10.26 7.83
N GLY A 210 52.10 -9.01 7.53
CA GLY A 210 52.60 -8.59 6.21
C GLY A 210 51.58 -8.73 5.09
N ILE A 211 50.26 -8.86 5.41
CA ILE A 211 49.20 -9.11 4.44
C ILE A 211 48.71 -7.79 3.83
N LYS A 212 49.29 -7.40 2.69
CA LYS A 212 48.83 -6.21 1.95
C LYS A 212 47.52 -6.47 1.19
N LEU A 213 46.57 -5.54 1.36
CA LEU A 213 45.29 -5.55 0.67
C LEU A 213 45.13 -4.27 -0.15
N ILE A 214 45.11 -4.42 -1.48
CA ILE A 214 44.98 -3.29 -2.39
C ILE A 214 43.49 -3.03 -2.65
N TYR A 215 42.99 -1.86 -2.29
CA TYR A 215 41.65 -1.36 -2.59
C TYR A 215 41.72 0.14 -2.90
N LYS A 216 40.82 0.62 -3.76
CA LYS A 216 40.71 2.07 -4.08
C LYS A 216 40.10 2.81 -2.88
N ASP A 217 39.08 3.61 -3.05
CA ASP A 217 38.55 4.51 -2.01
C ASP A 217 37.83 3.82 -0.85
N LYS A 218 37.22 2.63 -1.06
CA LYS A 218 36.39 1.94 -0.02
C LYS A 218 36.61 0.43 -0.03
N VAL A 219 36.68 -0.13 1.18
CA VAL A 219 36.72 -1.59 1.37
C VAL A 219 35.38 -2.20 0.92
N GLN A 220 35.43 -3.18 0.03
CA GLN A 220 34.29 -3.94 -0.46
C GLN A 220 34.28 -5.36 0.13
N MET A 221 33.14 -6.03 0.11
CA MET A 221 32.96 -7.40 0.58
C MET A 221 34.01 -8.38 0.01
N LYS A 222 34.37 -8.21 -1.29
CA LYS A 222 35.39 -9.04 -1.95
C LYS A 222 36.76 -8.91 -1.29
N HIS A 223 37.13 -7.71 -0.84
CA HIS A 223 38.44 -7.45 -0.17
C HIS A 223 38.46 -8.13 1.19
N VAL A 224 37.38 -8.03 1.95
CA VAL A 224 37.25 -8.67 3.27
C VAL A 224 37.30 -10.20 3.17
N LYS A 225 36.65 -10.77 2.13
CA LYS A 225 36.74 -12.22 1.85
C LYS A 225 38.14 -12.63 1.44
N LYS A 226 38.88 -11.81 0.66
CA LYS A 226 40.26 -12.08 0.27
C LYS A 226 41.19 -12.06 1.51
N LEU A 227 41.02 -11.09 2.42
CA LEU A 227 41.75 -11.04 3.68
C LEU A 227 41.50 -12.31 4.52
N ARG A 228 40.21 -12.71 4.67
CA ARG A 228 39.86 -13.94 5.37
C ARG A 228 40.60 -15.14 4.80
N LYS A 229 40.60 -15.31 3.47
CA LYS A 229 41.30 -16.41 2.82
C LYS A 229 42.78 -16.45 3.17
N LYS A 230 43.46 -15.30 3.07
CA LYS A 230 44.89 -15.18 3.42
C LYS A 230 45.17 -15.49 4.89
N LEU A 231 44.35 -15.04 5.83
CA LEU A 231 44.49 -15.36 7.26
C LEU A 231 44.29 -16.85 7.56
N TYR A 232 43.37 -17.53 6.83
CA TYR A 232 43.20 -18.98 6.96
C TYR A 232 44.35 -19.76 6.32
N GLU A 233 44.94 -19.27 5.23
CA GLU A 233 46.17 -19.83 4.65
C GLU A 233 47.35 -19.73 5.66
N LEU A 234 47.51 -18.59 6.32
CA LEU A 234 48.51 -18.38 7.37
C LEU A 234 48.27 -19.32 8.56
N LYS A 235 47.02 -19.44 9.03
CA LYS A 235 46.64 -20.40 10.07
C LYS A 235 47.11 -21.82 9.74
N LYS A 236 46.93 -22.23 8.47
CA LYS A 236 47.31 -23.56 8.01
C LYS A 236 48.82 -23.74 7.95
N LEU A 237 49.53 -22.70 7.51
CA LEU A 237 51.00 -22.71 7.43
C LEU A 237 51.66 -22.77 8.84
N GLU A 238 51.11 -22.05 9.82
CA GLU A 238 51.59 -22.01 11.18
C GLU A 238 51.09 -23.17 12.07
N GLY A 239 50.24 -24.06 11.53
CA GLY A 239 49.71 -25.21 12.26
C GLY A 239 48.83 -24.86 13.46
N ILE A 240 48.28 -23.64 13.52
CA ILE A 240 47.51 -23.13 14.66
C ILE A 240 46.15 -23.80 14.74
N GLU A 241 45.88 -24.50 15.85
CA GLU A 241 44.55 -24.96 16.18
C GLU A 241 43.77 -23.91 17.00
N PHE A 242 42.48 -23.73 16.66
CA PHE A 242 41.61 -22.79 17.36
C PHE A 242 41.21 -23.35 18.72
N VAL A 243 41.37 -22.52 19.74
CA VAL A 243 40.99 -22.85 21.10
C VAL A 243 39.63 -22.26 21.43
N HIS A 244 38.72 -23.09 21.95
CA HIS A 244 37.37 -22.70 22.34
C HIS A 244 37.15 -22.95 23.82
N GLY A 245 36.27 -22.15 24.45
CA GLY A 245 35.90 -22.28 25.87
C GLY A 245 36.48 -21.23 26.81
N CYS A 246 35.99 -21.19 28.04
CA CYS A 246 36.44 -20.26 29.08
C CYS A 246 37.85 -20.64 29.61
N GLY A 247 38.68 -19.64 29.90
CA GLY A 247 39.99 -19.82 30.51
C GLY A 247 41.15 -20.15 29.56
N LYS A 248 40.91 -20.39 28.29
CA LYS A 248 41.97 -20.66 27.30
C LYS A 248 42.38 -19.38 26.57
N LYS A 249 43.70 -19.11 26.50
CA LYS A 249 44.24 -17.94 25.79
C LYS A 249 44.20 -18.17 24.27
N LYS A 250 43.44 -17.36 23.56
CA LYS A 250 43.39 -17.34 22.07
C LYS A 250 44.64 -16.65 21.52
N THR A 251 45.19 -17.19 20.44
CA THR A 251 46.26 -16.54 19.68
C THR A 251 45.80 -15.22 19.05
N THR A 252 46.72 -14.32 18.73
CA THR A 252 46.43 -13.05 18.04
C THR A 252 45.76 -13.32 16.68
N LEU A 253 46.25 -14.33 15.95
CA LEU A 253 45.68 -14.74 14.65
C LEU A 253 44.23 -15.22 14.78
N GLN A 254 43.93 -16.05 15.80
CA GLN A 254 42.54 -16.50 16.04
C GLN A 254 41.60 -15.32 16.34
N LYS A 255 42.04 -14.37 17.18
CA LYS A 255 41.27 -13.16 17.50
C LYS A 255 40.98 -12.32 16.24
N SER A 256 41.99 -12.14 15.37
CA SER A 256 41.83 -11.39 14.11
C SER A 256 40.88 -12.08 13.15
N ILE A 257 40.93 -13.41 13.03
CA ILE A 257 40.00 -14.18 12.18
C ILE A 257 38.57 -14.10 12.73
N GLU A 258 38.36 -14.34 14.04
CA GLU A 258 37.04 -14.27 14.66
C GLU A 258 36.42 -12.87 14.52
N LYS A 259 37.21 -11.81 14.76
CA LYS A 259 36.81 -10.41 14.58
C LYS A 259 36.41 -10.10 13.11
N LEU A 260 37.20 -10.64 12.16
CA LEU A 260 36.91 -10.49 10.74
C LEU A 260 35.64 -11.22 10.31
N GLU A 261 35.41 -12.41 10.84
CA GLU A 261 34.19 -13.18 10.57
C GLU A 261 32.96 -12.49 11.13
N GLU A 262 33.01 -11.95 12.34
CA GLU A 262 31.95 -11.11 12.90
C GLU A 262 31.66 -9.91 11.99
N TYR A 263 32.71 -9.22 11.52
CA TYR A 263 32.54 -8.08 10.61
C TYR A 263 31.95 -8.48 9.26
N LEU A 264 32.34 -9.64 8.72
CA LEU A 264 31.75 -10.20 7.50
C LEU A 264 30.26 -10.49 7.64
N LEU A 265 29.83 -11.07 8.76
CA LEU A 265 28.44 -11.34 9.07
C LEU A 265 27.62 -10.03 9.16
N LYS A 266 28.13 -9.06 9.92
CA LYS A 266 27.50 -7.73 10.04
C LYS A 266 27.45 -7.01 8.69
N PHE A 267 28.49 -7.11 7.88
CA PHE A 267 28.54 -6.49 6.57
C PHE A 267 27.50 -7.10 5.60
N LYS A 268 27.35 -8.43 5.61
CA LYS A 268 26.31 -9.12 4.86
C LYS A 268 24.91 -8.70 5.33
N GLU A 269 24.70 -8.63 6.65
CA GLU A 269 23.43 -8.21 7.24
C GLU A 269 23.05 -6.79 6.83
N TYR A 270 24.00 -5.84 6.94
CA TYR A 270 23.74 -4.46 6.55
C TYR A 270 23.48 -4.30 5.06
N ASN A 271 24.20 -5.01 4.20
CA ASN A 271 23.93 -5.02 2.76
C ASN A 271 22.54 -5.56 2.45
N LYS A 272 22.11 -6.67 3.09
CA LYS A 272 20.76 -7.20 2.97
C LYS A 272 19.72 -6.16 3.41
N LYS A 273 19.93 -5.49 4.54
CA LYS A 273 19.04 -4.43 5.04
C LYS A 273 18.96 -3.24 4.08
N VAL A 274 20.09 -2.80 3.51
CA VAL A 274 20.13 -1.71 2.49
C VAL A 274 19.36 -2.12 1.24
N TYR A 275 19.55 -3.34 0.77
CA TYR A 275 18.82 -3.90 -0.38
C TYR A 275 17.32 -3.93 -0.12
N THR A 276 16.88 -4.45 1.04
CA THR A 276 15.46 -4.48 1.45
C THR A 276 14.85 -3.08 1.56
N CYS A 277 15.62 -2.09 2.05
CA CYS A 277 15.15 -0.69 2.07
C CYS A 277 14.90 -0.13 0.65
N GLY A 278 15.74 -0.47 -0.31
CA GLY A 278 15.70 0.12 -1.65
C GLY A 278 15.70 1.65 -1.59
N ASN A 279 14.72 2.30 -2.22
CA ASN A 279 14.54 3.76 -2.20
C ASN A 279 13.79 4.30 -0.96
N ARG A 280 13.28 3.42 -0.11
CA ARG A 280 12.53 3.77 1.11
C ARG A 280 13.46 4.20 2.25
N ASN A 281 12.93 4.98 3.18
CA ASN A 281 13.66 5.41 4.38
C ASN A 281 13.65 4.36 5.50
N SER A 282 12.71 3.43 5.47
CA SER A 282 12.51 2.40 6.51
C SER A 282 11.71 1.21 6.00
N TYR A 283 11.77 0.12 6.74
CA TYR A 283 10.87 -1.04 6.58
C TYR A 283 10.64 -1.72 7.92
N SER A 284 9.59 -2.56 8.01
CA SER A 284 9.33 -3.40 9.19
C SER A 284 10.01 -4.77 9.05
N LYS A 285 10.60 -5.31 10.14
CA LYS A 285 11.18 -6.66 10.11
C LYS A 285 10.14 -7.77 9.94
N THR A 286 8.91 -7.52 10.37
CA THR A 286 7.81 -8.49 10.30
C THR A 286 7.06 -8.46 8.98
N ASP A 287 7.15 -7.33 8.24
CA ASP A 287 6.66 -7.18 6.88
C ASP A 287 7.64 -6.27 6.12
N ALA A 288 8.52 -6.88 5.34
CA ALA A 288 9.61 -6.18 4.67
C ALA A 288 9.14 -5.18 3.60
N ASP A 289 7.92 -5.32 3.08
CA ASP A 289 7.34 -4.43 2.08
C ASP A 289 6.67 -3.21 2.71
N ALA A 290 6.25 -3.29 3.97
CA ALA A 290 5.64 -2.18 4.69
C ALA A 290 6.66 -1.11 5.06
N THR A 291 6.29 0.16 4.87
CA THR A 291 7.11 1.32 5.22
C THR A 291 6.51 2.05 6.42
N PHE A 292 7.36 2.59 7.30
CA PHE A 292 6.89 3.41 8.41
C PHE A 292 6.42 4.77 7.90
N MET A 293 5.12 5.04 8.08
CA MET A 293 4.45 6.24 7.60
C MET A 293 3.71 6.93 8.74
N ARG A 294 3.56 8.26 8.64
CA ARG A 294 2.71 9.04 9.52
C ARG A 294 1.26 8.80 9.11
N MET A 295 0.43 8.33 10.05
CA MET A 295 -0.99 8.07 9.81
C MET A 295 -1.81 9.36 9.95
N LYS A 296 -2.89 9.51 9.16
CA LYS A 296 -3.84 10.64 9.31
C LYS A 296 -4.63 10.54 10.64
N GLU A 297 -4.90 9.32 11.08
CA GLU A 297 -5.73 8.97 12.24
C GLU A 297 -4.91 8.83 13.53
N ASP A 298 -3.92 9.70 13.71
CA ASP A 298 -3.18 9.77 14.96
C ASP A 298 -4.01 10.54 16.00
N ALA A 299 -4.82 9.82 16.77
CA ALA A 299 -5.68 10.38 17.81
C ALA A 299 -4.89 11.23 18.84
N MET A 300 -3.65 10.84 19.09
CA MET A 300 -2.75 11.54 20.03
C MET A 300 -2.06 12.75 19.39
N LYS A 301 -2.16 12.95 18.07
CA LYS A 301 -1.47 14.00 17.28
C LYS A 301 0.04 14.11 17.53
N ASN A 302 0.66 13.05 18.06
CA ASN A 302 2.07 13.00 18.41
C ASN A 302 2.99 12.62 17.22
N GLY A 303 2.43 12.41 16.04
CA GLY A 303 3.16 12.06 14.83
C GLY A 303 3.70 10.64 14.81
N GLN A 304 3.08 9.72 15.56
CA GLN A 304 3.50 8.33 15.63
C GLN A 304 3.57 7.70 14.23
N LEU A 305 4.73 7.08 13.94
CA LEU A 305 4.93 6.32 12.71
C LEU A 305 4.47 4.88 12.92
N LYS A 306 3.66 4.39 11.97
CA LYS A 306 3.25 2.99 11.92
C LYS A 306 3.69 2.34 10.60
N PRO A 307 3.98 1.01 10.59
CA PRO A 307 4.18 0.31 9.34
C PRO A 307 2.86 0.31 8.56
N ALA A 308 2.91 0.77 7.32
CA ALA A 308 1.71 0.97 6.51
C ALA A 308 2.01 0.83 5.02
N TYR A 309 0.94 0.67 4.26
CA TYR A 309 0.91 0.79 2.81
C TYR A 309 0.12 2.03 2.41
N ASN A 310 0.49 2.61 1.27
CA ASN A 310 -0.22 3.69 0.64
C ASN A 310 -1.12 3.11 -0.47
N VAL A 311 -2.43 3.16 -0.25
CA VAL A 311 -3.43 2.63 -1.17
C VAL A 311 -4.01 3.79 -1.96
N GLN A 312 -4.00 3.68 -3.28
CA GLN A 312 -4.59 4.64 -4.20
C GLN A 312 -5.88 4.06 -4.76
N HIS A 313 -6.98 4.81 -4.71
CA HIS A 313 -8.24 4.45 -5.36
C HIS A 313 -8.52 5.37 -6.53
N GLY A 314 -8.99 4.79 -7.63
CA GLY A 314 -9.70 5.49 -8.68
C GLY A 314 -11.18 5.17 -8.57
N VAL A 315 -11.98 6.20 -8.48
CA VAL A 315 -13.41 6.07 -8.23
C VAL A 315 -14.19 6.74 -9.37
N ASP A 316 -15.21 6.07 -9.87
CA ASP A 316 -16.22 6.62 -10.80
C ASP A 316 -17.61 6.21 -10.31
N ALA A 317 -18.52 7.16 -10.23
CA ALA A 317 -19.89 6.94 -9.76
C ALA A 317 -19.99 6.23 -8.39
N GLU A 318 -19.07 6.54 -7.46
CA GLU A 318 -18.93 5.92 -6.13
C GLU A 318 -18.38 4.47 -6.15
N TYR A 319 -18.04 3.89 -7.32
CA TYR A 319 -17.41 2.57 -7.43
C TYR A 319 -15.89 2.70 -7.51
N ILE A 320 -15.16 1.80 -6.84
CA ILE A 320 -13.72 1.69 -6.95
C ILE A 320 -13.41 0.92 -8.25
N THR A 321 -13.00 1.65 -9.29
CA THR A 321 -12.77 1.08 -10.62
C THR A 321 -11.35 0.58 -10.83
N TRP A 322 -10.39 1.18 -10.12
CA TRP A 322 -9.00 0.74 -10.09
C TRP A 322 -8.35 1.07 -8.77
N LEU A 323 -7.37 0.29 -8.38
CA LEU A 323 -6.57 0.57 -7.19
C LEU A 323 -5.13 0.10 -7.33
N THR A 324 -4.23 0.76 -6.60
CA THR A 324 -2.84 0.31 -6.45
C THR A 324 -2.40 0.38 -5.00
N VAL A 325 -1.48 -0.50 -4.62
CA VAL A 325 -0.88 -0.55 -3.29
C VAL A 325 0.61 -0.28 -3.41
N GLY A 326 1.06 0.79 -2.78
CA GLY A 326 2.46 1.21 -2.77
C GLY A 326 3.05 1.28 -1.36
N ASN A 327 4.36 1.30 -1.33
CA ASN A 327 5.14 1.47 -0.09
C ASN A 327 5.77 2.86 0.04
N GLN A 328 5.42 3.78 -0.86
CA GLN A 328 5.89 5.17 -0.83
C GLN A 328 4.97 6.02 0.05
N PRO A 329 5.52 6.84 0.96
CA PRO A 329 4.70 7.65 1.87
C PRO A 329 4.07 8.89 1.23
N THR A 330 4.39 9.19 -0.05
CA THR A 330 3.94 10.36 -0.80
C THR A 330 3.19 9.96 -2.06
N ASP A 331 2.19 10.73 -2.44
CA ASP A 331 1.28 10.41 -3.52
C ASP A 331 1.79 10.90 -4.91
N THR A 332 2.72 11.86 -4.93
CA THR A 332 3.26 12.47 -6.17
C THR A 332 3.82 11.45 -7.17
N THR A 333 4.43 10.37 -6.67
CA THR A 333 5.06 9.35 -7.51
C THR A 333 4.16 8.14 -7.80
N THR A 334 2.92 8.14 -7.31
CA THR A 334 2.00 7.00 -7.43
C THR A 334 1.07 7.12 -8.64
N LEU A 335 0.86 8.35 -9.16
CA LEU A 335 -0.14 8.61 -10.19
C LEU A 335 0.20 7.90 -11.52
N ILE A 336 1.42 8.04 -12.01
CA ILE A 336 1.81 7.43 -13.30
C ILE A 336 1.72 5.91 -13.28
N PRO A 337 2.26 5.19 -12.27
CA PRO A 337 2.05 3.75 -12.16
C PRO A 337 0.57 3.36 -12.06
N PHE A 338 -0.23 4.16 -11.35
CA PHE A 338 -1.67 3.96 -11.23
C PHE A 338 -2.37 4.06 -12.60
N LEU A 339 -2.14 5.14 -13.35
CA LEU A 339 -2.76 5.36 -14.65
C LEU A 339 -2.33 4.29 -15.67
N LYS A 340 -1.04 3.93 -15.70
CA LYS A 340 -0.54 2.86 -16.59
C LYS A 340 -1.21 1.53 -16.31
N GLY A 341 -1.24 1.09 -15.04
CA GLY A 341 -1.87 -0.17 -14.67
C GLY A 341 -3.37 -0.18 -15.00
N MET A 342 -4.05 0.94 -14.82
CA MET A 342 -5.45 1.10 -15.19
C MET A 342 -5.66 1.00 -16.72
N GLU A 343 -4.89 1.72 -17.51
CA GLU A 343 -4.98 1.72 -18.99
C GLU A 343 -4.62 0.36 -19.61
N GLU A 344 -3.69 -0.37 -19.01
CA GLU A 344 -3.29 -1.71 -19.46
C GLU A 344 -4.36 -2.78 -19.21
N ASN A 345 -5.27 -2.55 -18.26
CA ASN A 345 -6.23 -3.54 -17.82
C ASN A 345 -7.68 -3.25 -18.19
N LEU A 346 -8.12 -1.98 -18.22
CA LEU A 346 -9.48 -1.62 -18.56
C LEU A 346 -9.72 -1.56 -20.08
N ASN A 347 -10.94 -1.90 -20.51
CA ASN A 347 -11.34 -1.88 -21.93
C ASN A 347 -11.72 -0.48 -22.44
N PHE A 348 -11.63 0.53 -21.59
CA PHE A 348 -11.93 1.92 -21.89
C PHE A 348 -10.90 2.83 -21.23
N LYS A 349 -10.84 4.08 -21.65
CA LYS A 349 -9.88 5.06 -21.17
C LYS A 349 -10.59 6.28 -20.60
N TYR A 350 -10.28 6.64 -19.37
CA TYR A 350 -10.76 7.87 -18.76
C TYR A 350 -10.11 9.09 -19.41
N LEU A 351 -10.95 10.04 -19.83
CA LEU A 351 -10.47 11.27 -20.45
C LEU A 351 -10.05 12.31 -19.41
N LYS A 352 -10.78 12.43 -18.31
CA LYS A 352 -10.58 13.44 -17.27
C LYS A 352 -10.00 12.81 -16.01
N ILE A 353 -8.82 13.28 -15.61
CA ILE A 353 -8.09 12.81 -14.42
C ILE A 353 -8.23 13.86 -13.31
N VAL A 354 -9.01 13.54 -12.30
CA VAL A 354 -9.31 14.46 -11.18
C VAL A 354 -8.60 13.99 -9.92
N ALA A 355 -7.63 14.77 -9.42
CA ALA A 355 -6.82 14.37 -8.27
C ALA A 355 -6.54 15.53 -7.30
N ASP A 356 -6.03 15.18 -6.10
CA ASP A 356 -5.67 16.14 -5.05
C ASP A 356 -4.33 16.85 -5.38
N ALA A 357 -4.09 17.95 -4.70
CA ALA A 357 -2.87 18.76 -4.76
C ALA A 357 -1.56 17.97 -4.52
N ARG A 358 -1.62 16.83 -3.85
CA ARG A 358 -0.47 15.95 -3.61
C ARG A 358 0.06 15.27 -4.86
N TYR A 359 -0.75 15.20 -5.91
CA TYR A 359 -0.37 14.62 -7.20
C TYR A 359 0.23 15.64 -8.16
N GLU A 360 0.25 16.94 -7.78
CA GLU A 360 0.79 17.99 -8.63
C GLU A 360 2.30 17.82 -8.86
N SER A 361 2.68 17.61 -10.09
CA SER A 361 4.08 17.61 -10.54
C SER A 361 4.16 17.81 -12.07
N GLU A 362 5.29 18.35 -12.55
CA GLU A 362 5.55 18.49 -13.98
C GLU A 362 5.51 17.14 -14.71
N GLU A 363 6.05 16.10 -14.08
CA GLU A 363 6.08 14.74 -14.61
C GLU A 363 4.66 14.17 -14.79
N ASN A 364 3.78 14.36 -13.80
CA ASN A 364 2.39 13.89 -13.86
C ASN A 364 1.58 14.65 -14.89
N TYR A 365 1.70 15.98 -14.96
CA TYR A 365 1.04 16.77 -15.99
C TYR A 365 1.51 16.36 -17.40
N SER A 366 2.82 16.20 -17.60
CA SER A 366 3.36 15.77 -18.89
C SER A 366 2.84 14.40 -19.30
N PHE A 367 2.78 13.44 -18.36
CA PHE A 367 2.25 12.12 -18.65
C PHE A 367 0.77 12.16 -19.07
N ILE A 368 -0.05 12.97 -18.40
CA ILE A 368 -1.47 13.13 -18.73
C ILE A 368 -1.63 13.78 -20.12
N GLU A 369 -0.85 14.83 -20.42
CA GLU A 369 -0.83 15.47 -21.75
C GLU A 369 -0.40 14.50 -22.85
N ASP A 370 0.70 13.79 -22.65
CA ASP A 370 1.26 12.84 -23.62
C ASP A 370 0.28 11.68 -23.94
N ASN A 371 -0.61 11.37 -22.99
CA ASN A 371 -1.66 10.37 -23.16
C ASN A 371 -2.99 10.95 -23.70
N ASN A 372 -3.03 12.21 -24.12
CA ASN A 372 -4.26 12.89 -24.59
C ASN A 372 -5.39 12.87 -23.54
N GLN A 373 -5.03 13.01 -22.26
CA GLN A 373 -5.97 13.12 -21.13
C GLN A 373 -5.95 14.56 -20.60
N ILE A 374 -6.97 14.92 -19.83
CA ILE A 374 -7.15 16.26 -19.26
C ILE A 374 -6.98 16.20 -17.75
N ALA A 375 -6.02 16.98 -17.22
CA ALA A 375 -5.81 17.09 -15.80
C ALA A 375 -6.80 18.08 -15.16
N PHE A 376 -7.34 17.69 -14.01
CA PHE A 376 -8.06 18.52 -13.05
C PHE A 376 -7.41 18.31 -11.68
N ILE A 377 -6.17 18.78 -11.51
CA ILE A 377 -5.37 18.61 -10.30
C ILE A 377 -5.28 19.94 -9.56
N LYS A 378 -5.79 20.00 -8.34
CA LYS A 378 -5.73 21.21 -7.55
C LYS A 378 -4.27 21.63 -7.30
N PRO A 379 -3.83 22.85 -7.70
CA PRO A 379 -2.47 23.31 -7.40
C PRO A 379 -2.16 23.31 -5.91
N ALA A 380 -0.95 22.95 -5.53
CA ALA A 380 -0.54 22.83 -4.13
C ALA A 380 -0.64 24.15 -3.35
N ASN A 381 -0.50 25.27 -4.05
CA ASN A 381 -0.62 26.62 -3.47
C ASN A 381 -2.02 27.24 -3.60
N TYR A 382 -3.03 26.54 -4.14
CA TYR A 382 -4.35 27.09 -4.48
C TYR A 382 -5.05 27.78 -3.30
N GLU A 383 -5.12 27.15 -2.13
CA GLU A 383 -5.77 27.75 -0.96
C GLU A 383 -4.92 28.87 -0.33
N ILE A 384 -3.62 28.66 -0.27
CA ILE A 384 -2.68 29.61 0.31
C ILE A 384 -2.60 30.88 -0.56
N SER A 385 -2.69 30.74 -1.89
CA SER A 385 -2.62 31.86 -2.84
C SER A 385 -3.75 32.87 -2.67
N LYS A 386 -4.89 32.46 -2.10
CA LYS A 386 -6.02 33.33 -1.80
C LYS A 386 -5.76 34.25 -0.60
N THR A 387 -4.80 33.89 0.27
CA THR A 387 -4.54 34.63 1.50
C THR A 387 -3.80 35.96 1.23
N ARG A 388 -4.13 37.01 2.00
CA ARG A 388 -3.45 38.30 1.92
C ARG A 388 -1.93 38.18 2.14
N LYS A 389 -1.53 37.27 3.05
CA LYS A 389 -0.11 37.00 3.34
C LYS A 389 0.65 36.48 2.10
N TYR A 390 0.03 35.61 1.33
CA TYR A 390 0.63 35.08 0.12
C TYR A 390 0.74 36.15 -0.99
N LYS A 391 -0.35 36.89 -1.22
CA LYS A 391 -0.42 37.94 -2.25
C LYS A 391 0.57 39.08 -1.98
N ASN A 392 0.85 39.38 -0.71
CA ASN A 392 1.79 40.42 -0.32
C ASN A 392 3.24 39.93 -0.15
N ASP A 393 3.51 38.63 -0.43
CA ASP A 393 4.85 38.07 -0.29
C ASP A 393 5.71 38.33 -1.52
N ILE A 394 6.47 39.42 -1.50
CA ILE A 394 7.35 39.87 -2.58
C ILE A 394 8.49 38.91 -2.92
N SER A 395 8.73 37.90 -2.07
CA SER A 395 9.77 36.89 -2.34
C SER A 395 9.35 35.84 -3.36
N ARG A 396 8.05 35.77 -3.67
CA ARG A 396 7.46 34.76 -4.55
C ARG A 396 7.48 35.20 -6.02
N ILE A 397 7.80 34.24 -6.89
CA ILE A 397 7.80 34.45 -8.34
C ILE A 397 6.41 34.80 -8.86
N GLU A 398 5.38 34.17 -8.29
CA GLU A 398 3.99 34.35 -8.70
C GLU A 398 3.47 35.76 -8.44
N ASN A 399 4.16 36.55 -7.61
CA ASN A 399 3.83 37.93 -7.27
C ASN A 399 4.78 38.95 -7.94
N MET A 400 5.62 38.51 -8.88
CA MET A 400 6.47 39.38 -9.69
C MET A 400 5.85 39.56 -11.05
N ASP A 401 5.97 40.78 -11.60
CA ASP A 401 5.54 41.02 -12.97
C ASP A 401 6.47 40.28 -13.94
N TYR A 402 5.87 39.59 -14.92
CA TYR A 402 6.60 38.85 -15.93
C TYR A 402 6.37 39.46 -17.32
N ASP A 403 7.44 39.92 -17.93
CA ASP A 403 7.44 40.39 -19.30
C ASP A 403 7.74 39.18 -20.22
N ALA A 404 6.73 38.80 -20.99
CA ALA A 404 6.80 37.64 -21.87
C ALA A 404 7.64 37.92 -23.16
N GLU A 405 7.71 39.18 -23.61
CA GLU A 405 8.47 39.54 -24.82
C GLU A 405 9.96 39.48 -24.57
N SER A 406 10.40 40.03 -23.44
CA SER A 406 11.83 40.06 -23.05
C SER A 406 12.26 38.87 -22.19
N ASP A 407 11.35 37.95 -21.81
CA ASP A 407 11.59 36.81 -20.93
C ASP A 407 12.30 37.21 -19.62
N LEU A 408 11.75 38.20 -18.91
CA LEU A 408 12.30 38.70 -17.65
C LEU A 408 11.23 38.91 -16.59
N PHE A 409 11.64 38.84 -15.34
CA PHE A 409 10.79 39.20 -14.20
C PHE A 409 11.19 40.57 -13.65
N ILE A 410 10.20 41.31 -13.17
CA ILE A 410 10.41 42.62 -12.54
C ILE A 410 10.12 42.44 -11.04
N CYS A 411 11.09 42.76 -10.17
CA CYS A 411 10.92 42.67 -8.74
C CYS A 411 10.19 43.91 -8.19
N GLN A 412 9.75 43.86 -6.91
CA GLN A 412 9.06 44.97 -6.23
C GLN A 412 9.83 46.30 -6.22
N ASN A 413 11.16 46.25 -6.42
CA ASN A 413 12.01 47.45 -6.53
C ASN A 413 12.25 47.91 -7.97
N GLY A 414 11.48 47.42 -8.94
CA GLY A 414 11.62 47.76 -10.35
C GLY A 414 12.85 47.16 -11.04
N LYS A 415 13.69 46.40 -10.36
CA LYS A 415 14.88 45.79 -10.96
C LYS A 415 14.50 44.54 -11.76
N LYS A 416 15.22 44.31 -12.88
CA LYS A 416 14.99 43.22 -13.82
C LYS A 416 15.73 41.95 -13.38
N LEU A 417 15.07 40.82 -13.43
CA LEU A 417 15.67 39.50 -13.26
C LEU A 417 15.76 38.87 -14.64
N LYS A 418 16.97 38.75 -15.14
CA LYS A 418 17.27 38.24 -16.48
C LYS A 418 17.57 36.73 -16.42
N MET A 419 17.27 36.04 -17.52
CA MET A 419 17.66 34.66 -17.71
C MET A 419 19.20 34.55 -17.72
N SER A 420 19.73 33.73 -16.82
CA SER A 420 21.18 33.47 -16.72
C SER A 420 21.58 32.16 -17.38
N GLY A 421 20.65 31.26 -17.61
CA GLY A 421 20.89 29.96 -18.24
C GLY A 421 19.80 28.94 -17.90
N THR A 422 19.95 27.76 -18.45
CA THR A 422 19.08 26.60 -18.18
C THR A 422 19.88 25.45 -17.58
N LYS A 423 19.22 24.60 -16.81
CA LYS A 423 19.79 23.34 -16.31
C LYS A 423 18.77 22.23 -16.31
N PHE A 424 19.21 21.01 -16.54
CA PHE A 424 18.38 19.82 -16.37
C PHE A 424 18.51 19.27 -14.95
N VAL A 425 17.35 19.06 -14.33
CA VAL A 425 17.25 18.44 -13.01
C VAL A 425 16.55 17.08 -13.16
N LYS A 426 17.19 16.03 -12.65
CA LYS A 426 16.61 14.69 -12.69
C LYS A 426 15.87 14.40 -11.39
N SER A 427 14.60 14.00 -11.51
CA SER A 427 13.79 13.55 -10.37
C SER A 427 14.26 12.18 -9.85
N LYS A 428 13.70 11.74 -8.71
CA LYS A 428 13.95 10.39 -8.19
C LYS A 428 13.41 9.27 -9.09
N THR A 429 12.39 9.57 -9.88
CA THR A 429 11.77 8.66 -10.86
C THR A 429 12.57 8.57 -12.15
N GLY A 430 13.50 9.49 -12.35
CA GLY A 430 14.32 9.56 -13.56
C GLY A 430 13.86 10.61 -14.57
N TYR A 431 12.72 11.27 -14.35
CA TYR A 431 12.22 12.35 -15.20
C TYR A 431 13.18 13.53 -15.23
N LYS A 432 13.43 14.08 -16.43
CA LYS A 432 14.31 15.23 -16.64
C LYS A 432 13.45 16.48 -16.83
N SER A 433 13.53 17.42 -15.89
CA SER A 433 12.89 18.72 -15.96
C SER A 433 13.92 19.79 -16.32
N GLU A 434 13.59 20.64 -17.28
CA GLU A 434 14.39 21.81 -17.61
C GLU A 434 14.01 22.95 -16.67
N LYS A 435 15.00 23.54 -15.99
CA LYS A 435 14.87 24.69 -15.11
C LYS A 435 15.57 25.89 -15.70
N THR A 436 14.84 26.97 -15.90
CA THR A 436 15.38 28.28 -16.25
C THR A 436 15.80 29.02 -14.99
N ILE A 437 16.97 29.57 -15.00
CA ILE A 437 17.57 30.32 -13.89
C ILE A 437 17.45 31.81 -14.18
N TYR A 438 16.82 32.54 -13.26
CA TYR A 438 16.73 33.99 -13.31
C TYR A 438 17.53 34.61 -12.19
N ILE A 439 18.30 35.66 -12.50
CA ILE A 439 19.14 36.38 -11.54
C ILE A 439 18.82 37.87 -11.66
N CYS A 440 18.66 38.55 -10.55
CA CYS A 440 18.46 40.00 -10.48
C CYS A 440 19.77 40.71 -10.88
N GLU A 441 19.66 41.79 -11.63
CA GLU A 441 20.81 42.58 -12.08
C GLU A 441 21.60 43.13 -10.92
N ASP A 442 20.91 43.71 -9.92
CA ASP A 442 21.54 44.29 -8.76
C ASP A 442 20.58 44.27 -7.55
N CYS A 443 21.12 43.86 -6.40
CA CYS A 443 20.41 43.84 -5.13
C CYS A 443 21.19 44.56 -3.99
N SER A 444 22.26 45.33 -4.30
CA SER A 444 23.14 45.92 -3.29
C SER A 444 22.38 46.88 -2.33
N ASP A 445 21.71 47.87 -2.85
CA ASP A 445 21.02 48.92 -2.04
C ASP A 445 19.50 48.75 -2.02
N CYS A 446 19.04 47.52 -1.93
CA CYS A 446 17.61 47.23 -1.99
C CYS A 446 16.95 47.22 -0.60
N ASN A 447 16.07 48.19 -0.33
CA ASN A 447 15.28 48.28 0.91
C ASN A 447 14.40 47.05 1.19
N TYR A 448 14.07 46.28 0.16
CA TYR A 448 13.23 45.08 0.27
C TYR A 448 14.03 43.80 0.42
N LYS A 449 15.37 43.84 0.47
CA LYS A 449 16.27 42.70 0.43
C LYS A 449 15.92 41.65 1.49
N ASN A 450 15.72 42.06 2.74
CA ASN A 450 15.37 41.18 3.87
C ASN A 450 14.02 40.44 3.68
N LYS A 451 13.06 41.06 2.98
CA LYS A 451 11.74 40.46 2.71
C LYS A 451 11.75 39.65 1.44
N CYS A 452 12.63 39.97 0.47
CA CYS A 452 12.71 39.34 -0.84
C CYS A 452 13.61 38.08 -0.85
N ILE A 453 14.78 38.16 -0.20
CA ILE A 453 15.75 37.06 -0.17
C ILE A 453 15.59 36.32 1.16
N LYS A 454 14.86 35.18 1.13
CA LYS A 454 14.65 34.31 2.31
C LYS A 454 15.72 33.20 2.35
N GLY A 455 16.07 32.76 3.53
CA GLY A 455 16.96 31.62 3.77
C GLY A 455 18.09 31.92 4.75
N ASN A 456 17.96 31.41 5.96
CA ASN A 456 18.94 31.61 7.05
C ASN A 456 20.13 30.63 6.99
N ASN A 457 20.07 29.62 6.11
CA ASN A 457 21.08 28.54 6.02
C ASN A 457 22.18 28.80 4.96
N SER A 458 22.25 30.00 4.39
CA SER A 458 23.31 30.33 3.42
C SER A 458 24.59 30.73 4.16
N LYS A 459 25.74 30.30 3.66
CA LYS A 459 27.06 30.70 4.15
C LYS A 459 27.44 32.12 3.72
N ILE A 460 26.73 32.70 2.73
CA ILE A 460 26.96 34.04 2.20
C ILE A 460 26.14 35.04 3.04
N PRO A 461 26.71 36.14 3.53
CA PRO A 461 25.98 37.22 4.21
C PRO A 461 24.86 37.77 3.33
N LEU A 462 23.78 38.28 3.96
CA LEU A 462 22.62 38.78 3.22
C LEU A 462 22.96 39.94 2.29
N GLU A 463 23.88 40.79 2.70
CA GLU A 463 24.35 41.99 1.97
C GLU A 463 24.96 41.61 0.62
N GLU A 464 25.62 40.45 0.54
CA GLU A 464 26.29 39.96 -0.70
C GLU A 464 25.36 39.13 -1.59
N ARG A 465 24.15 38.77 -1.09
CA ARG A 465 23.25 37.92 -1.87
C ARG A 465 22.48 38.70 -2.91
N THR A 466 22.37 38.11 -4.11
CA THR A 466 21.49 38.58 -5.17
C THR A 466 20.26 37.66 -5.29
N LYS A 467 19.11 38.21 -5.63
CA LYS A 467 17.90 37.41 -5.84
C LYS A 467 18.09 36.49 -7.04
N LYS A 468 18.01 35.20 -6.77
CA LYS A 468 18.08 34.13 -7.76
C LYS A 468 16.97 33.13 -7.54
N PHE A 469 16.34 32.65 -8.59
CA PHE A 469 15.38 31.55 -8.51
C PHE A 469 15.45 30.67 -9.76
N GLU A 470 14.87 29.50 -9.64
CA GLU A 470 14.81 28.48 -10.69
C GLU A 470 13.37 28.09 -10.90
N THR A 471 12.90 28.11 -12.14
CA THR A 471 11.54 27.73 -12.49
C THR A 471 11.49 26.89 -13.74
N SER A 472 10.49 26.02 -13.87
CA SER A 472 10.21 25.32 -15.12
C SER A 472 9.10 26.06 -15.86
N LYS A 473 9.39 26.54 -17.05
CA LYS A 473 8.40 27.19 -17.93
C LYS A 473 7.28 26.21 -18.28
N LYS A 474 7.65 24.95 -18.59
CA LYS A 474 6.67 23.88 -18.89
C LYS A 474 5.71 23.66 -17.72
N PHE A 475 6.23 23.50 -16.51
CA PHE A 475 5.40 23.29 -15.33
C PHE A 475 4.49 24.49 -15.04
N ASN A 476 5.00 25.72 -15.19
CA ASN A 476 4.20 26.94 -14.98
C ASN A 476 3.06 27.05 -16.00
N ARG A 477 3.29 26.71 -17.27
CA ARG A 477 2.27 26.64 -18.31
C ARG A 477 1.18 25.62 -17.93
N GLN A 478 1.58 24.38 -17.65
CA GLN A 478 0.69 23.29 -17.29
C GLN A 478 -0.17 23.64 -16.06
N ARG A 479 0.46 24.19 -15.03
CA ARG A 479 -0.24 24.65 -13.81
C ARG A 479 -1.25 25.76 -14.10
N LYS A 480 -0.91 26.72 -14.96
CA LYS A 480 -1.80 27.82 -15.35
C LYS A 480 -3.01 27.31 -16.13
N GLU A 481 -2.80 26.42 -17.08
CA GLU A 481 -3.86 25.79 -17.86
C GLU A 481 -4.79 24.95 -16.98
N ASP A 482 -4.22 24.16 -16.07
CA ASP A 482 -5.01 23.38 -15.12
C ASP A 482 -5.79 24.27 -14.16
N LEU A 483 -5.18 25.38 -13.67
CA LEU A 483 -5.87 26.35 -12.83
C LEU A 483 -7.08 26.98 -13.55
N THR A 484 -6.96 27.33 -14.83
CA THR A 484 -8.11 27.82 -15.61
C THR A 484 -9.22 26.77 -15.72
N ARG A 485 -8.90 25.51 -15.90
CA ARG A 485 -9.89 24.41 -15.97
C ARG A 485 -10.60 24.18 -14.64
N ILE A 486 -9.86 24.12 -13.53
CA ILE A 486 -10.44 23.79 -12.21
C ILE A 486 -11.35 24.88 -11.63
N ILE A 487 -11.30 26.11 -12.14
CA ILE A 487 -12.20 27.22 -11.70
C ILE A 487 -13.47 27.33 -12.55
N THR A 488 -13.59 26.63 -13.67
CA THR A 488 -14.82 26.56 -14.45
C THR A 488 -15.93 25.83 -13.67
N ASP A 489 -17.18 25.99 -14.08
CA ASP A 489 -18.32 25.28 -13.47
C ASP A 489 -18.10 23.76 -13.50
N GLU A 490 -17.61 23.23 -14.62
CA GLU A 490 -17.22 21.83 -14.73
C GLU A 490 -16.11 21.45 -13.75
N GLY A 491 -15.04 22.24 -13.67
CA GLY A 491 -13.94 22.00 -12.75
C GLY A 491 -14.37 22.07 -11.29
N CYS A 492 -15.30 22.96 -10.95
CA CYS A 492 -15.90 23.04 -9.61
C CYS A 492 -16.74 21.79 -9.30
N LEU A 493 -17.56 21.33 -10.26
CA LEU A 493 -18.36 20.11 -10.14
C LEU A 493 -17.46 18.88 -9.95
N LEU A 494 -16.43 18.71 -10.78
CA LEU A 494 -15.51 17.58 -10.70
C LEU A 494 -14.73 17.55 -9.37
N ARG A 495 -14.23 18.70 -8.89
CA ARG A 495 -13.54 18.77 -7.59
C ARG A 495 -14.44 18.45 -6.41
N MET A 496 -15.71 18.89 -6.44
CA MET A 496 -16.70 18.52 -5.43
C MET A 496 -16.94 16.99 -5.47
N ASN A 497 -17.16 16.44 -6.66
CA ASN A 497 -17.36 15.00 -6.83
C ASN A 497 -16.14 14.19 -6.38
N ARG A 498 -14.90 14.65 -6.62
CA ARG A 498 -13.70 14.01 -6.07
C ARG A 498 -13.77 13.90 -4.55
N SER A 499 -14.14 15.00 -3.88
CA SER A 499 -14.23 14.97 -2.42
C SER A 499 -15.32 14.01 -1.93
N ILE A 500 -16.49 14.02 -2.57
CA ILE A 500 -17.60 13.13 -2.19
C ILE A 500 -17.28 11.66 -2.49
N GLN A 501 -16.79 11.36 -3.69
CA GLN A 501 -16.67 9.98 -4.17
C GLN A 501 -15.36 9.33 -3.71
N ALA A 502 -14.20 9.96 -3.94
CA ALA A 502 -12.92 9.36 -3.60
C ALA A 502 -12.67 9.34 -2.08
N GLU A 503 -12.93 10.46 -1.38
CA GLU A 503 -12.83 10.47 0.09
C GLU A 503 -13.93 9.62 0.72
N GLY A 504 -15.14 9.59 0.12
CA GLY A 504 -16.26 8.75 0.53
C GLY A 504 -15.95 7.26 0.47
N SER A 505 -15.25 6.79 -0.57
CA SER A 505 -14.84 5.38 -0.68
C SER A 505 -13.95 4.95 0.49
N PHE A 506 -13.00 5.81 0.90
CA PHE A 506 -12.16 5.52 2.05
C PHE A 506 -12.90 5.64 3.38
N ALA A 507 -13.87 6.54 3.49
CA ALA A 507 -14.70 6.66 4.68
C ALA A 507 -15.52 5.37 4.86
N GLN A 508 -16.17 4.86 3.81
CA GLN A 508 -16.90 3.60 3.87
C GLN A 508 -16.02 2.43 4.26
N LEU A 509 -14.84 2.27 3.65
CA LEU A 509 -13.93 1.19 4.03
C LEU A 509 -13.48 1.26 5.50
N LYS A 510 -13.14 2.45 5.99
CA LYS A 510 -12.54 2.62 7.32
C LYS A 510 -13.57 2.71 8.45
N HIS A 511 -14.75 3.30 8.19
CA HIS A 511 -15.78 3.53 9.21
C HIS A 511 -16.92 2.52 9.10
N ASP A 512 -17.56 2.38 7.93
CA ASP A 512 -18.72 1.51 7.78
C ASP A 512 -18.30 0.03 7.77
N MET A 513 -17.28 -0.30 6.99
CA MET A 513 -16.70 -1.65 6.95
C MET A 513 -15.64 -1.89 8.05
N ASN A 514 -15.26 -0.88 8.84
CA ASN A 514 -14.29 -0.95 9.95
C ASN A 514 -12.93 -1.57 9.57
N PHE A 515 -12.49 -1.42 8.32
CA PHE A 515 -11.21 -1.93 7.85
C PHE A 515 -10.08 -0.93 8.11
N ARG A 516 -9.34 -1.11 9.19
CA ARG A 516 -8.27 -0.17 9.63
C ARG A 516 -6.87 -0.73 9.47
N ARG A 517 -6.74 -2.05 9.32
CA ARG A 517 -5.47 -2.76 9.28
C ARG A 517 -5.56 -3.99 8.39
N PHE A 518 -4.54 -4.22 7.58
CA PHE A 518 -4.41 -5.43 6.78
C PHE A 518 -4.24 -6.68 7.65
N MET A 519 -4.78 -7.80 7.19
CA MET A 519 -4.60 -9.12 7.78
C MET A 519 -3.41 -9.86 7.12
N CYS A 520 -3.13 -9.54 5.86
CA CYS A 520 -2.07 -10.13 5.06
C CYS A 520 -0.74 -9.36 5.19
N ARG A 521 0.35 -10.02 4.77
CA ARG A 521 1.70 -9.45 4.68
C ARG A 521 2.24 -9.58 3.26
N GLY A 522 3.13 -8.65 2.91
CA GLY A 522 3.71 -8.58 1.57
C GLY A 522 2.81 -7.89 0.56
N GLN A 523 3.40 -7.11 -0.32
CA GLN A 523 2.68 -6.19 -1.22
C GLN A 523 1.62 -6.90 -2.08
N ASN A 524 1.92 -8.08 -2.63
CA ASN A 524 0.98 -8.80 -3.49
C ASN A 524 -0.27 -9.29 -2.73
N ASN A 525 -0.10 -9.82 -1.52
CA ASN A 525 -1.23 -10.26 -0.70
C ASN A 525 -2.05 -9.07 -0.18
N VAL A 526 -1.39 -7.95 0.12
CA VAL A 526 -2.05 -6.70 0.53
C VAL A 526 -2.83 -6.10 -0.64
N LEU A 527 -2.30 -6.16 -1.86
CA LEU A 527 -3.03 -5.78 -3.07
C LEU A 527 -4.28 -6.66 -3.26
N ALA A 528 -4.14 -7.97 -3.14
CA ALA A 528 -5.26 -8.91 -3.23
C ALA A 528 -6.34 -8.61 -2.16
N GLU A 529 -5.94 -8.37 -0.92
CA GLU A 529 -6.85 -8.00 0.17
C GLU A 529 -7.56 -6.66 -0.10
N SER A 530 -6.85 -5.67 -0.68
CA SER A 530 -7.43 -4.39 -1.09
C SER A 530 -8.44 -4.56 -2.22
N ILE A 531 -8.19 -5.48 -3.16
CA ILE A 531 -9.12 -5.78 -4.27
C ILE A 531 -10.37 -6.51 -3.75
N LEU A 532 -10.24 -7.47 -2.82
CA LEU A 532 -11.41 -8.08 -2.17
C LEU A 532 -12.31 -7.04 -1.51
N LEU A 533 -11.70 -6.07 -0.81
CA LEU A 533 -12.43 -4.95 -0.21
C LEU A 533 -13.11 -4.07 -1.25
N ALA A 534 -12.42 -3.74 -2.34
CA ALA A 534 -12.96 -2.90 -3.39
C ALA A 534 -14.14 -3.57 -4.11
N VAL A 535 -14.02 -4.87 -4.43
CA VAL A 535 -15.11 -5.62 -5.05
C VAL A 535 -16.30 -5.76 -4.10
N ALA A 536 -16.07 -6.08 -2.83
CA ALA A 536 -17.10 -6.14 -1.80
C ALA A 536 -17.81 -4.78 -1.63
N HIS A 537 -17.04 -3.68 -1.59
CA HIS A 537 -17.57 -2.32 -1.57
C HIS A 537 -18.46 -2.04 -2.80
N ASN A 538 -17.98 -2.39 -3.99
CA ASN A 538 -18.71 -2.15 -5.23
C ASN A 538 -20.04 -2.91 -5.27
N ILE A 539 -20.08 -4.16 -4.83
CA ILE A 539 -21.31 -4.97 -4.78
C ILE A 539 -22.29 -4.38 -3.75
N ASN A 540 -21.82 -4.00 -2.56
CA ASN A 540 -22.62 -3.30 -1.57
C ASN A 540 -23.17 -1.97 -2.10
N LYS A 541 -22.36 -1.22 -2.84
CA LYS A 541 -22.78 0.04 -3.47
C LYS A 541 -23.84 -0.19 -4.53
N LEU A 542 -23.65 -1.18 -5.39
CA LEU A 542 -24.62 -1.56 -6.42
C LEU A 542 -25.95 -1.98 -5.79
N HIS A 543 -25.92 -2.85 -4.78
CA HIS A 543 -27.10 -3.25 -4.02
C HIS A 543 -27.86 -2.04 -3.47
N ASN A 544 -27.15 -1.14 -2.76
CA ASN A 544 -27.76 0.05 -2.17
C ASN A 544 -28.33 1.01 -3.23
N LYS A 545 -27.69 1.15 -4.39
CA LYS A 545 -28.21 1.97 -5.48
C LYS A 545 -29.46 1.36 -6.09
N ILE A 546 -29.50 0.04 -6.27
CA ILE A 546 -30.70 -0.68 -6.76
C ILE A 546 -31.86 -0.47 -5.78
N GLN A 547 -31.65 -0.75 -4.47
CA GLN A 547 -32.69 -0.61 -3.44
C GLN A 547 -33.21 0.84 -3.31
N ALA A 548 -32.35 1.84 -3.57
CA ALA A 548 -32.69 3.25 -3.51
C ALA A 548 -33.15 3.86 -4.86
N ASN A 549 -33.30 3.08 -5.92
CA ASN A 549 -33.58 3.55 -7.28
C ASN A 549 -32.64 4.67 -7.76
N ARG A 550 -31.34 4.51 -7.52
CA ARG A 550 -30.30 5.48 -7.88
C ARG A 550 -29.28 4.95 -8.89
N THR A 551 -29.62 3.88 -9.61
CA THR A 551 -28.79 3.30 -10.67
C THR A 551 -28.52 4.31 -11.78
N GLY A 552 -27.35 4.24 -12.42
CA GLY A 552 -26.96 5.13 -13.53
C GLY A 552 -26.66 6.58 -13.15
N LYS A 553 -26.58 6.93 -11.85
CA LYS A 553 -26.16 8.26 -11.41
C LYS A 553 -24.65 8.32 -11.24
N HIS A 554 -24.00 9.13 -12.08
CA HIS A 554 -22.53 9.21 -12.12
C HIS A 554 -21.95 10.34 -11.28
N LEU A 555 -22.60 11.52 -11.25
CA LEU A 555 -22.13 12.70 -10.55
C LEU A 555 -23.20 13.24 -9.58
N PHE A 556 -22.73 13.82 -8.51
CA PHE A 556 -23.55 14.63 -7.61
C PHE A 556 -23.65 16.05 -8.17
N GLU A 557 -24.84 16.61 -8.21
CA GLU A 557 -25.08 17.97 -8.69
C GLU A 557 -24.66 19.02 -7.66
N LEU A 558 -24.19 20.16 -8.12
CA LEU A 558 -24.00 21.33 -7.26
C LEU A 558 -25.38 21.80 -6.79
N LYS A 559 -25.60 21.82 -5.48
CA LYS A 559 -26.79 22.50 -4.95
C LYS A 559 -26.70 23.98 -5.35
N LYS A 560 -27.61 24.42 -6.20
CA LYS A 560 -27.79 25.85 -6.42
C LYS A 560 -28.25 26.42 -5.09
N THR A 561 -27.37 27.15 -4.40
CA THR A 561 -27.79 28.02 -3.29
C THR A 561 -28.73 29.04 -3.89
N ALA A 562 -30.01 28.94 -3.50
CA ALA A 562 -31.04 29.92 -3.84
C ALA A 562 -30.68 31.29 -3.25
#